data_0d60a51689f21e2f9ff98e1bbef3a064
#
_entry.id   0d60a51689f21e2f9ff98e1bbef3a064
#
_cell.length_a   1.000
_cell.length_b   1.000
_cell.length_c   1.000
_cell.angle_alpha   90.00
_cell.angle_beta   90.00
_cell.angle_gamma   90.00
#
_symmetry.space_group_name_H-M   'P 1'
#
loop_
_entity.id
_entity.type
_entity.pdbx_description
1 polymer ?
#
loop_
_entity_poly.entity_id
_entity_poly.type
_entity_poly.pdbx_seq_one_letter_code
_entity_poly.pdbx_strand_id
1 'polypeptide(L)'
;MKRYLNLLIAGIFALTSLMSCDFYALDNVWDPELENVFYCGYDEWIAQRTDGTNKLKYTISKGESATMPFRLWSEFTRDFDVNIPIYVYPDEDLVLNVDFKVTDSKGNDLVPQSDGGYVLTWKNAIKGNIDVCVVALSDKAGKIIVQTCTKEQGTTLTSQDPLSCIIVDNNDYQVRCFTENYYCTVVLN
;
A
#
# COMPACT_ATOMS: atom_id res chain seq x y z
N MET A 1 -14.71 -52.49 -23.69
CA MET A 1 -13.95 -52.10 -22.45
C MET A 1 -13.13 -50.83 -22.60
N LYS A 2 -12.31 -50.64 -23.63
CA LYS A 2 -11.48 -49.41 -23.78
C LYS A 2 -12.25 -48.07 -23.83
N ARG A 3 -13.46 -48.05 -24.41
CA ARG A 3 -14.28 -46.81 -24.52
C ARG A 3 -14.82 -46.32 -23.15
N TYR A 4 -15.16 -47.23 -22.26
CA TYR A 4 -15.68 -46.85 -20.92
C TYR A 4 -14.56 -46.39 -19.96
N LEU A 5 -13.34 -46.90 -20.14
CA LEU A 5 -12.18 -46.50 -19.37
C LEU A 5 -11.80 -45.04 -19.65
N ASN A 6 -11.85 -44.62 -20.91
CA ASN A 6 -11.57 -43.24 -21.30
C ASN A 6 -12.63 -42.24 -20.79
N LEU A 7 -13.91 -42.66 -20.74
CA LEU A 7 -14.99 -41.83 -20.15
C LEU A 7 -14.85 -41.73 -18.63
N LEU A 8 -14.40 -42.76 -17.96
CA LEU A 8 -14.19 -42.76 -16.51
C LEU A 8 -13.00 -41.85 -16.12
N ILE A 9 -11.91 -41.90 -16.89
CA ILE A 9 -10.74 -41.01 -16.70
C ILE A 9 -11.10 -39.56 -16.97
N ALA A 10 -11.86 -39.27 -18.04
CA ALA A 10 -12.32 -37.92 -18.33
C ALA A 10 -13.28 -37.36 -17.25
N GLY A 11 -14.12 -38.21 -16.68
CA GLY A 11 -15.01 -37.86 -15.56
C GLY A 11 -14.26 -37.55 -14.27
N ILE A 12 -13.18 -38.29 -13.96
CA ILE A 12 -12.35 -38.02 -12.77
C ILE A 12 -11.58 -36.71 -12.95
N PHE A 13 -11.04 -36.42 -14.15
CA PHE A 13 -10.35 -35.16 -14.41
C PHE A 13 -11.29 -33.96 -14.36
N ALA A 14 -12.53 -34.08 -14.82
CA ALA A 14 -13.53 -33.02 -14.73
C ALA A 14 -13.97 -32.73 -13.29
N LEU A 15 -14.08 -33.77 -12.45
CA LEU A 15 -14.42 -33.62 -11.03
C LEU A 15 -13.28 -33.01 -10.21
N THR A 16 -12.02 -33.32 -10.51
CA THR A 16 -10.89 -32.73 -9.80
C THR A 16 -10.63 -31.28 -10.18
N SER A 17 -10.93 -30.89 -11.43
CA SER A 17 -10.81 -29.48 -11.84
C SER A 17 -11.92 -28.58 -11.28
N LEU A 18 -13.08 -29.11 -10.95
CA LEU A 18 -14.16 -28.37 -10.30
C LEU A 18 -13.95 -28.20 -8.78
N MET A 19 -13.20 -29.11 -8.14
CA MET A 19 -12.90 -28.99 -6.70
C MET A 19 -11.71 -28.08 -6.37
N SER A 20 -10.85 -27.75 -7.34
CA SER A 20 -9.65 -26.96 -7.06
C SER A 20 -9.89 -25.46 -6.99
N CYS A 21 -11.00 -24.94 -7.48
CA CYS A 21 -11.30 -23.51 -7.42
C CYS A 21 -12.07 -23.07 -6.17
N ASP A 22 -12.82 -23.98 -5.54
CA ASP A 22 -13.66 -23.61 -4.39
C ASP A 22 -12.96 -23.75 -3.03
N PHE A 23 -11.90 -24.58 -2.95
CA PHE A 23 -11.23 -24.84 -1.67
C PHE A 23 -10.39 -23.66 -1.16
N TYR A 24 -9.86 -22.84 -2.06
CA TYR A 24 -9.13 -21.59 -1.67
C TYR A 24 -10.05 -20.40 -1.45
N ALA A 25 -11.26 -20.40 -1.99
CA ALA A 25 -12.20 -19.32 -1.82
C ALA A 25 -13.00 -19.41 -0.51
N LEU A 26 -13.21 -20.63 0.01
CA LEU A 26 -14.05 -20.83 1.20
C LEU A 26 -13.28 -20.70 2.52
N ASP A 27 -11.99 -21.01 2.55
CA ASP A 27 -11.17 -20.88 3.77
C ASP A 27 -10.79 -19.42 4.10
N ASN A 28 -10.85 -18.50 3.11
CA ASN A 28 -10.52 -17.10 3.33
C ASN A 28 -11.74 -16.20 3.58
N VAL A 29 -12.96 -16.70 3.43
CA VAL A 29 -14.18 -15.87 3.46
C VAL A 29 -14.78 -15.73 4.85
N TRP A 30 -14.39 -16.57 5.81
CA TRP A 30 -15.07 -16.65 7.12
C TRP A 30 -14.16 -16.86 8.30
N ASP A 31 -13.00 -16.26 8.35
CA ASP A 31 -12.30 -16.09 9.60
C ASP A 31 -12.78 -14.78 10.25
N PRO A 32 -13.65 -14.83 11.26
CA PRO A 32 -14.14 -13.63 11.91
C PRO A 32 -13.02 -12.82 12.58
N GLU A 33 -11.86 -13.42 12.83
CA GLU A 33 -10.67 -12.72 13.33
C GLU A 33 -10.02 -11.83 12.25
N LEU A 34 -10.26 -12.12 10.96
CA LEU A 34 -9.73 -11.35 9.83
C LEU A 34 -10.76 -10.40 9.21
N GLU A 35 -12.00 -10.39 9.68
CA GLU A 35 -13.08 -9.59 9.08
C GLU A 35 -12.73 -8.10 8.95
N ASN A 36 -12.04 -7.55 9.93
CA ASN A 36 -11.63 -6.15 9.99
C ASN A 36 -10.11 -5.97 9.86
N VAL A 37 -9.42 -6.89 9.20
CA VAL A 37 -8.02 -6.76 8.84
C VAL A 37 -7.91 -6.26 7.40
N PHE A 38 -7.28 -5.10 7.23
CA PHE A 38 -7.05 -4.47 5.95
C PHE A 38 -5.56 -4.51 5.60
N TYR A 39 -5.26 -4.56 4.30
CA TYR A 39 -3.91 -4.48 3.80
C TYR A 39 -3.71 -3.18 3.04
N CYS A 40 -2.53 -2.59 3.12
CA CYS A 40 -2.19 -1.38 2.41
C CYS A 40 -0.73 -1.36 1.94
N GLY A 41 -0.43 -0.44 1.05
CA GLY A 41 0.92 -0.21 0.54
C GLY A 41 0.90 0.68 -0.69
N TYR A 42 2.07 1.12 -1.12
CA TYR A 42 2.20 1.83 -2.39
C TYR A 42 1.90 0.86 -3.53
N ASP A 43 1.08 1.32 -4.49
CA ASP A 43 0.57 0.45 -5.56
C ASP A 43 1.67 0.14 -6.58
N GLU A 44 2.34 -0.99 -6.39
CA GLU A 44 3.39 -1.46 -7.28
C GLU A 44 2.90 -1.69 -8.71
N TRP A 45 1.66 -2.11 -8.89
CA TRP A 45 1.12 -2.38 -10.22
C TRP A 45 1.03 -1.13 -11.08
N ILE A 46 0.76 0.02 -10.46
CA ILE A 46 0.79 1.32 -11.13
C ILE A 46 2.23 1.83 -11.23
N ALA A 47 3.01 1.68 -10.16
CA ALA A 47 4.43 2.01 -10.12
C ALA A 47 5.29 1.02 -10.90
N GLN A 48 4.83 -0.22 -11.11
CA GLN A 48 5.53 -1.27 -11.86
C GLN A 48 5.50 -1.01 -13.34
N ARG A 49 6.31 -0.10 -13.78
CA ARG A 49 6.53 0.10 -15.19
C ARG A 49 7.70 -0.75 -15.68
N THR A 50 7.55 -1.21 -16.80
CA THR A 50 8.20 -2.00 -17.82
C THR A 50 9.73 -1.91 -17.96
N ASP A 51 10.46 -1.16 -17.15
CA ASP A 51 11.92 -0.94 -17.32
C ASP A 51 12.80 -1.66 -16.28
N GLY A 52 12.21 -2.42 -15.36
CA GLY A 52 12.95 -3.20 -14.37
C GLY A 52 13.60 -2.39 -13.24
N THR A 53 13.38 -1.07 -13.19
CA THR A 53 13.92 -0.20 -12.14
C THR A 53 13.12 -0.30 -10.84
N ASN A 54 13.71 0.12 -9.71
CA ASN A 54 13.01 0.22 -8.44
C ASN A 54 11.93 1.29 -8.53
N LYS A 55 10.71 0.86 -8.53
CA LYS A 55 9.51 1.59 -8.92
C LYS A 55 8.89 2.44 -7.83
N LEU A 56 9.39 2.28 -6.62
CA LEU A 56 9.08 3.11 -5.47
C LEU A 56 10.10 4.25 -5.32
N LYS A 57 10.83 4.58 -6.39
CA LYS A 57 11.77 5.68 -6.44
C LYS A 57 11.38 6.67 -7.55
N TYR A 58 11.21 7.91 -7.16
CA TYR A 58 10.90 9.04 -8.02
C TYR A 58 12.07 10.01 -8.02
N THR A 59 12.31 10.68 -9.13
CA THR A 59 13.28 11.77 -9.24
C THR A 59 12.57 12.95 -9.85
N ILE A 60 12.60 14.09 -9.16
CA ILE A 60 11.92 15.31 -9.56
C ILE A 60 12.82 16.53 -9.40
N SER A 61 12.60 17.51 -10.26
CA SER A 61 13.27 18.83 -10.23
C SER A 61 12.27 19.89 -9.75
N LYS A 62 12.74 21.09 -9.47
CA LYS A 62 11.92 22.22 -9.05
C LYS A 62 10.69 22.43 -9.93
N GLY A 63 9.53 22.53 -9.31
CA GLY A 63 8.24 22.69 -9.98
C GLY A 63 7.60 21.37 -10.42
N GLU A 64 8.31 20.24 -10.34
CA GLU A 64 7.76 18.92 -10.63
C GLU A 64 7.17 18.26 -9.39
N SER A 65 6.35 17.23 -9.62
CA SER A 65 5.66 16.48 -8.57
C SER A 65 5.86 14.98 -8.77
N ALA A 66 6.18 14.29 -7.68
CA ALA A 66 6.10 12.82 -7.59
C ALA A 66 4.73 12.45 -7.04
N THR A 67 3.93 11.70 -7.81
CA THR A 67 2.63 11.18 -7.39
C THR A 67 2.77 9.72 -7.02
N MET A 68 2.49 9.42 -5.77
CA MET A 68 2.63 8.09 -5.17
C MET A 68 1.25 7.54 -4.82
N PRO A 69 0.69 6.62 -5.63
CA PRO A 69 -0.60 6.00 -5.33
C PRO A 69 -0.44 5.04 -4.14
N PHE A 70 -1.15 5.34 -3.06
CA PHE A 70 -1.21 4.50 -1.88
C PHE A 70 -2.56 3.80 -1.82
N ARG A 71 -2.55 2.48 -1.73
CA ARG A 71 -3.74 1.64 -1.88
C ARG A 71 -4.16 0.99 -0.58
N LEU A 72 -5.47 0.98 -0.36
CA LEU A 72 -6.14 0.08 0.57
C LEU A 72 -6.74 -1.10 -0.20
N TRP A 73 -6.40 -2.31 0.24
CA TRP A 73 -7.08 -3.54 -0.19
C TRP A 73 -8.16 -3.89 0.82
N SER A 74 -9.39 -3.90 0.34
CA SER A 74 -10.58 -4.29 1.10
C SER A 74 -11.52 -5.05 0.20
N GLU A 75 -12.09 -6.14 0.67
CA GLU A 75 -13.08 -6.90 -0.11
C GLU A 75 -14.49 -6.33 0.04
N PHE A 76 -14.81 -5.79 1.20
CA PHE A 76 -16.15 -5.31 1.53
C PHE A 76 -16.11 -3.89 2.08
N THR A 77 -17.21 -3.16 1.85
CA THR A 77 -17.45 -1.87 2.52
C THR A 77 -17.82 -2.09 3.98
N ARG A 78 -17.53 -1.08 4.81
CA ARG A 78 -17.87 -1.05 6.24
C ARG A 78 -18.67 0.21 6.56
N ASP A 79 -19.25 0.26 7.74
CA ASP A 79 -19.93 1.45 8.27
C ASP A 79 -18.97 2.42 8.98
N PHE A 80 -17.67 2.12 8.97
CA PHE A 80 -16.61 2.97 9.50
C PHE A 80 -15.56 3.33 8.43
N ASP A 81 -14.80 4.38 8.72
CA ASP A 81 -13.70 4.84 7.89
C ASP A 81 -12.39 4.19 8.33
N VAL A 82 -11.53 3.83 7.36
CA VAL A 82 -10.17 3.38 7.64
C VAL A 82 -9.20 4.55 7.49
N ASN A 83 -8.47 4.85 8.57
CA ASN A 83 -7.49 5.92 8.63
C ASN A 83 -6.08 5.32 8.69
N ILE A 84 -5.21 5.72 7.77
CA ILE A 84 -3.84 5.21 7.67
C ILE A 84 -2.86 6.38 7.76
N PRO A 85 -1.89 6.34 8.69
CA PRO A 85 -0.87 7.36 8.79
C PRO A 85 0.17 7.24 7.66
N ILE A 86 0.63 8.37 7.17
CA ILE A 86 1.76 8.51 6.25
C ILE A 86 2.75 9.48 6.89
N TYR A 87 4.01 9.07 6.96
CA TYR A 87 5.10 9.87 7.49
C TYR A 87 6.06 10.29 6.37
N VAL A 88 6.54 11.51 6.46
CA VAL A 88 7.47 12.08 5.48
C VAL A 88 8.78 12.42 6.19
N TYR A 89 9.85 11.79 5.75
CA TYR A 89 11.19 11.94 6.33
C TYR A 89 12.16 12.50 5.29
N PRO A 90 12.34 13.83 5.27
CA PRO A 90 13.34 14.45 4.43
C PRO A 90 14.75 14.26 5.01
N ASP A 91 15.76 14.40 4.17
CA ASP A 91 17.14 14.65 4.62
C ASP A 91 17.20 15.90 5.51
N GLU A 92 18.14 15.95 6.44
CA GLU A 92 18.23 17.00 7.49
C GLU A 92 18.23 18.43 6.96
N ASP A 93 18.76 18.62 5.77
CA ASP A 93 18.87 19.93 5.13
C ASP A 93 17.61 20.40 4.40
N LEU A 94 16.64 19.50 4.14
CA LEU A 94 15.42 19.83 3.41
C LEU A 94 14.33 20.34 4.36
N VAL A 95 13.72 21.47 4.03
CA VAL A 95 12.72 22.12 4.85
C VAL A 95 11.34 22.07 4.19
N LEU A 96 10.37 21.51 4.92
CA LEU A 96 8.96 21.47 4.48
C LEU A 96 8.42 22.90 4.25
N ASN A 97 7.68 23.07 3.16
CA ASN A 97 7.12 24.33 2.67
C ASN A 97 8.16 25.38 2.20
N VAL A 98 9.44 25.00 2.16
CA VAL A 98 10.52 25.83 1.59
C VAL A 98 11.16 25.10 0.42
N ASP A 99 11.61 23.87 0.63
CA ASP A 99 12.28 23.06 -0.39
C ASP A 99 11.31 22.09 -1.07
N PHE A 100 10.32 21.61 -0.33
CA PHE A 100 9.27 20.73 -0.83
C PHE A 100 7.96 20.94 -0.06
N LYS A 101 6.86 20.46 -0.63
CA LYS A 101 5.57 20.33 0.06
C LYS A 101 4.91 18.99 -0.23
N VAL A 102 3.95 18.63 0.64
CA VAL A 102 3.17 17.40 0.51
C VAL A 102 1.72 17.76 0.22
N THR A 103 1.17 17.21 -0.86
CA THR A 103 -0.18 17.52 -1.33
C THR A 103 -0.98 16.28 -1.67
N ASP A 104 -2.28 16.44 -1.84
CA ASP A 104 -3.13 15.48 -2.54
C ASP A 104 -2.95 15.58 -4.07
N SER A 105 -3.62 14.71 -4.83
CA SER A 105 -3.58 14.72 -6.30
C SER A 105 -4.22 15.95 -6.94
N LYS A 106 -4.97 16.76 -6.18
CA LYS A 106 -5.58 18.00 -6.64
C LYS A 106 -4.69 19.23 -6.35
N GLY A 107 -3.55 19.01 -5.68
CA GLY A 107 -2.61 20.05 -5.30
C GLY A 107 -2.96 20.76 -3.98
N ASN A 108 -3.93 20.28 -3.22
CA ASN A 108 -4.22 20.81 -1.90
C ASN A 108 -3.14 20.33 -0.91
N ASP A 109 -2.61 21.23 -0.11
CA ASP A 109 -1.61 20.90 0.89
C ASP A 109 -2.20 19.95 1.94
N LEU A 110 -1.52 18.84 2.22
CA LEU A 110 -1.85 17.97 3.32
C LEU A 110 -1.33 18.58 4.63
N VAL A 111 -2.15 18.51 5.67
CA VAL A 111 -1.81 19.09 6.98
C VAL A 111 -1.29 17.96 7.88
N PRO A 112 -0.05 18.07 8.38
CA PRO A 112 0.49 17.08 9.31
C PRO A 112 -0.24 17.16 10.66
N GLN A 113 -0.40 16.02 11.31
CA GLN A 113 -0.92 15.91 12.67
C GLN A 113 0.17 16.26 13.70
N SER A 114 -0.20 16.26 14.98
CA SER A 114 0.72 16.61 16.08
C SER A 114 1.95 15.68 16.19
N ASP A 115 1.84 14.45 15.68
CA ASP A 115 2.92 13.46 15.62
C ASP A 115 3.77 13.59 14.33
N GLY A 116 3.45 14.57 13.47
CA GLY A 116 4.11 14.80 12.18
C GLY A 116 3.62 13.89 11.06
N GLY A 117 2.68 12.98 11.33
CA GLY A 117 2.08 12.12 10.32
C GLY A 117 0.95 12.81 9.58
N TYR A 118 0.72 12.42 8.34
CA TYR A 118 -0.46 12.76 7.55
C TYR A 118 -1.44 11.60 7.60
N VAL A 119 -2.75 11.85 7.62
CA VAL A 119 -3.74 10.77 7.63
C VAL A 119 -4.47 10.71 6.30
N LEU A 120 -4.44 9.54 5.69
CA LEU A 120 -5.28 9.19 4.54
C LEU A 120 -6.52 8.45 5.03
N THR A 121 -7.69 8.83 4.54
CA THR A 121 -8.98 8.28 4.99
C THR A 121 -9.73 7.61 3.86
N TRP A 122 -9.97 6.32 4.01
CA TRP A 122 -10.86 5.55 3.13
C TRP A 122 -12.25 5.49 3.74
N LYS A 123 -13.17 6.25 3.15
CA LYS A 123 -14.57 6.29 3.58
C LYS A 123 -15.23 4.94 3.42
N ASN A 124 -15.93 4.48 4.49
CA ASN A 124 -16.61 3.19 4.52
C ASN A 124 -15.71 2.01 4.15
N ALA A 125 -14.42 2.10 4.44
CA ALA A 125 -13.39 1.12 4.08
C ALA A 125 -13.41 0.71 2.59
N ILE A 126 -13.85 1.60 1.68
CA ILE A 126 -13.90 1.30 0.25
C ILE A 126 -12.48 1.21 -0.30
N LYS A 127 -12.15 0.05 -0.89
CA LYS A 127 -10.84 -0.16 -1.54
C LYS A 127 -10.54 0.87 -2.60
N GLY A 128 -9.28 1.19 -2.79
CA GLY A 128 -8.83 2.10 -3.84
C GLY A 128 -7.56 2.84 -3.47
N ASN A 129 -7.14 3.70 -4.37
CA ASN A 129 -5.93 4.50 -4.20
C ASN A 129 -6.27 5.90 -3.71
N ILE A 130 -5.43 6.40 -2.81
CA ILE A 130 -5.33 7.82 -2.48
C ILE A 130 -3.90 8.24 -2.83
N ASP A 131 -3.77 9.27 -3.66
CA ASP A 131 -2.46 9.74 -4.09
C ASP A 131 -1.86 10.67 -3.04
N VAL A 132 -0.60 10.41 -2.70
CA VAL A 132 0.26 11.32 -1.94
C VAL A 132 1.25 11.92 -2.91
N CYS A 133 1.35 13.25 -2.94
CA CYS A 133 2.24 13.94 -3.86
C CYS A 133 3.31 14.71 -3.09
N VAL A 134 4.56 14.62 -3.55
CA VAL A 134 5.64 15.51 -3.11
C VAL A 134 5.98 16.44 -4.26
N VAL A 135 5.94 17.74 -4.00
CA VAL A 135 6.24 18.79 -4.98
C VAL A 135 7.56 19.46 -4.60
N ALA A 136 8.50 19.54 -5.54
CA ALA A 136 9.76 20.27 -5.33
C ALA A 136 9.55 21.79 -5.50
N LEU A 137 9.92 22.58 -4.49
CA LEU A 137 9.77 24.02 -4.47
C LEU A 137 11.08 24.78 -4.73
N SER A 138 12.22 24.17 -4.48
CA SER A 138 13.54 24.75 -4.67
C SER A 138 14.43 23.85 -5.55
N ASP A 139 15.61 24.35 -5.90
CA ASP A 139 16.64 23.60 -6.64
C ASP A 139 17.58 22.84 -5.68
N LYS A 140 17.21 22.71 -4.40
CA LYS A 140 18.00 22.02 -3.41
C LYS A 140 17.89 20.52 -3.59
N ALA A 141 19.02 19.88 -3.79
CA ALA A 141 19.09 18.42 -3.94
C ALA A 141 18.94 17.73 -2.58
N GLY A 142 18.33 16.56 -2.58
CA GLY A 142 18.19 15.75 -1.38
C GLY A 142 17.21 14.60 -1.59
N LYS A 143 16.96 13.86 -0.51
CA LYS A 143 16.12 12.68 -0.51
C LYS A 143 14.99 12.82 0.50
N ILE A 144 13.80 12.36 0.13
CA ILE A 144 12.61 12.30 0.97
C ILE A 144 12.11 10.86 0.96
N ILE A 145 11.90 10.28 2.14
CA ILE A 145 11.24 8.99 2.30
C ILE A 145 9.80 9.26 2.70
N VAL A 146 8.85 8.69 1.99
CA VAL A 146 7.42 8.74 2.29
C VAL A 146 6.96 7.33 2.62
N GLN A 147 6.58 7.08 3.87
CA GLN A 147 6.27 5.74 4.37
C GLN A 147 5.04 5.71 5.27
N THR A 148 4.44 4.52 5.42
CA THR A 148 3.22 4.33 6.23
C THR A 148 3.47 3.91 7.67
N CYS A 149 4.71 3.92 8.13
CA CYS A 149 5.08 3.55 9.50
C CYS A 149 6.06 4.56 10.08
N THR A 150 6.19 4.60 11.40
CA THR A 150 7.25 5.39 12.04
C THR A 150 8.64 4.82 11.72
N LYS A 151 9.71 5.61 11.95
CA LYS A 151 11.09 5.11 11.77
C LYS A 151 11.36 3.87 12.63
N GLU A 152 10.84 3.85 13.85
CA GLU A 152 11.00 2.73 14.78
C GLU A 152 10.28 1.47 14.28
N GLN A 153 9.04 1.61 13.83
CA GLN A 153 8.30 0.51 13.19
C GLN A 153 9.02 0.00 11.95
N GLY A 154 9.54 0.90 11.10
CA GLY A 154 10.28 0.52 9.88
C GLY A 154 11.52 -0.33 10.15
N THR A 155 12.20 -0.12 11.28
CA THR A 155 13.37 -0.95 11.68
C THR A 155 12.96 -2.36 12.15
N THR A 156 11.77 -2.50 12.71
CA THR A 156 11.24 -3.80 13.17
C THR A 156 10.56 -4.60 12.06
N LEU A 157 10.08 -3.94 11.00
CA LEU A 157 9.42 -4.54 9.86
C LEU A 157 10.21 -5.64 9.17
N THR A 158 11.52 -5.45 9.07
CA THR A 158 12.40 -6.37 8.36
C THR A 158 12.73 -7.65 9.14
N SER A 159 12.34 -7.76 10.42
CA SER A 159 12.81 -8.83 11.30
C SER A 159 11.74 -9.83 11.76
N GLN A 160 10.44 -9.51 11.69
CA GLN A 160 9.42 -10.31 12.37
C GLN A 160 8.38 -10.98 11.47
N ASP A 161 7.97 -10.35 10.37
CA ASP A 161 7.09 -10.96 9.37
C ASP A 161 7.59 -10.61 7.98
N PRO A 162 8.02 -11.59 7.16
CA PRO A 162 8.55 -11.31 5.83
C PRO A 162 7.53 -10.73 4.85
N LEU A 163 6.24 -10.75 5.17
CA LEU A 163 5.19 -10.35 4.23
C LEU A 163 4.47 -9.06 4.61
N SER A 164 4.15 -8.85 5.89
CA SER A 164 3.38 -7.68 6.33
C SER A 164 3.64 -7.33 7.80
N CYS A 165 3.34 -6.07 8.17
CA CYS A 165 3.37 -5.63 9.54
C CYS A 165 2.12 -4.83 9.90
N ILE A 166 1.75 -4.86 11.17
CA ILE A 166 0.64 -4.07 11.72
C ILE A 166 1.10 -2.62 11.88
N ILE A 167 0.38 -1.69 11.26
CA ILE A 167 0.64 -0.25 11.35
C ILE A 167 -0.47 0.52 12.07
N VAL A 168 -1.68 -0.01 12.06
CA VAL A 168 -2.81 0.47 12.85
C VAL A 168 -3.45 -0.72 13.54
N ASP A 169 -3.72 -0.59 14.83
CA ASP A 169 -4.42 -1.59 15.63
C ASP A 169 -5.31 -0.87 16.63
N ASN A 170 -6.62 -1.00 16.47
CA ASN A 170 -7.60 -0.37 17.33
C ASN A 170 -8.79 -1.32 17.54
N ASN A 171 -9.83 -0.87 18.26
CA ASN A 171 -10.98 -1.70 18.59
C ASN A 171 -11.85 -2.06 17.38
N ASP A 172 -11.80 -1.26 16.31
CA ASP A 172 -12.69 -1.39 15.17
C ASP A 172 -12.03 -2.18 14.03
N TYR A 173 -10.71 -1.98 13.83
CA TYR A 173 -9.98 -2.61 12.73
C TYR A 173 -8.48 -2.68 12.95
N GLN A 174 -7.83 -3.54 12.18
CA GLN A 174 -6.38 -3.63 12.06
C GLN A 174 -5.95 -3.32 10.63
N VAL A 175 -4.88 -2.54 10.45
CA VAL A 175 -4.26 -2.32 9.13
C VAL A 175 -2.85 -2.88 9.12
N ARG A 176 -2.55 -3.66 8.09
CA ARG A 176 -1.23 -4.22 7.82
C ARG A 176 -0.66 -3.63 6.54
N CYS A 177 0.60 -3.27 6.52
CA CYS A 177 1.30 -2.93 5.29
C CYS A 177 2.22 -4.06 4.83
N PHE A 178 2.40 -4.17 3.52
CA PHE A 178 3.37 -5.12 2.95
C PHE A 178 4.79 -4.58 3.11
N THR A 179 5.72 -5.46 3.47
CA THR A 179 7.12 -5.10 3.74
C THR A 179 7.88 -4.66 2.48
N GLU A 180 7.40 -5.03 1.30
CA GLU A 180 8.03 -4.67 0.02
C GLU A 180 7.64 -3.27 -0.48
N ASN A 181 6.47 -2.75 -0.07
CA ASN A 181 5.92 -1.51 -0.61
C ASN A 181 5.38 -0.54 0.46
N TYR A 182 5.94 -0.56 1.67
CA TYR A 182 5.54 0.35 2.75
C TYR A 182 6.10 1.76 2.62
N TYR A 183 7.06 2.00 1.72
CA TYR A 183 7.68 3.31 1.51
C TYR A 183 8.00 3.59 0.05
N CYS A 184 8.06 4.87 -0.28
CA CYS A 184 8.62 5.42 -1.51
C CYS A 184 9.81 6.34 -1.21
N THR A 185 10.70 6.48 -2.17
CA THR A 185 11.80 7.44 -2.14
C THR A 185 11.59 8.50 -3.21
N VAL A 186 11.63 9.76 -2.82
CA VAL A 186 11.64 10.90 -3.75
C VAL A 186 13.01 11.57 -3.68
N VAL A 187 13.67 11.71 -4.82
CA VAL A 187 14.96 12.40 -4.97
C VAL A 187 14.70 13.74 -5.63
N LEU A 188 15.12 14.81 -4.99
CA LEU A 188 15.14 16.17 -5.52
C LEU A 188 16.48 16.43 -6.19
N ASN A 189 16.46 16.97 -7.42
CA ASN A 189 17.64 17.33 -8.21
C ASN A 189 17.75 18.82 -8.41
#